data_ed96fd700c06121d98b6607132d59995
#
_entry.id   ed96fd700c06121d98b6607132d59995
#
_cell.length_a   1.000
_cell.length_b   1.000
_cell.length_c   1.000
_cell.angle_alpha   90.00
_cell.angle_beta   90.00
_cell.angle_gamma   90.00
#
_symmetry.space_group_name_H-M   'P 1'
#
loop_
_entity.id
_entity.type
_entity.pdbx_description
1 polymer ?
#
loop_
_entity_poly.entity_id
_entity_poly.type
_entity_poly.pdbx_seq_one_letter_code
_entity_poly.pdbx_strand_id
1 'polypeptide(L)'
;VLATQQWAMESFTRTFSPYQFNPLNLNPLRDLLATCVDFDALHGCDQVKLFLCATNVRSGKVRIFDNASLSVDAVMASACLPHLFHAVEIDGEPYWDGGYMGNPVLYPLFYQTTTRDVVVVMVNQIHRNEVPMTSAAIEDRVNEISFNSSLMREMRAVEFVSRMLSEGWLKPEFAKRMRSVLVHLIRADAFMATLSAASKIST
;
A
#
# COMPACT_ATOMS: atom_id res chain seq x y z
N VAL A 1 20.68 19.87 -11.36
CA VAL A 1 21.10 18.52 -11.78
C VAL A 1 20.06 17.47 -11.38
N LEU A 2 19.64 17.40 -10.13
CA LEU A 2 18.62 16.41 -9.66
C LEU A 2 17.26 16.58 -10.34
N ALA A 3 16.75 17.81 -10.45
CA ALA A 3 15.46 18.08 -11.10
C ALA A 3 15.42 17.73 -12.60
N THR A 4 16.54 17.92 -13.30
CA THR A 4 16.66 17.59 -14.71
C THR A 4 16.68 16.07 -14.95
N GLN A 5 17.34 15.34 -14.06
CA GLN A 5 17.38 13.88 -14.11
C GLN A 5 16.01 13.25 -13.76
N GLN A 6 15.29 13.83 -12.81
CA GLN A 6 13.92 13.39 -12.47
C GLN A 6 12.97 13.59 -13.65
N TRP A 7 12.99 14.79 -14.27
CA TRP A 7 12.15 15.08 -15.45
C TRP A 7 12.47 14.14 -16.63
N ALA A 8 13.75 13.86 -16.87
CA ALA A 8 14.16 12.93 -17.93
C ALA A 8 13.66 11.50 -17.65
N MET A 9 13.75 11.03 -16.39
CA MET A 9 13.27 9.71 -15.99
C MET A 9 11.75 9.61 -16.09
N GLU A 10 11.00 10.60 -15.62
CA GLU A 10 9.55 10.65 -15.75
C GLU A 10 9.10 10.66 -17.21
N SER A 11 9.74 11.47 -18.07
CA SER A 11 9.45 11.48 -19.51
C SER A 11 9.75 10.14 -20.16
N PHE A 12 10.84 9.50 -19.75
CA PHE A 12 11.25 8.20 -20.27
C PHE A 12 10.22 7.10 -19.88
N THR A 13 9.85 7.03 -18.61
CA THR A 13 8.89 6.01 -18.10
C THR A 13 7.45 6.23 -18.57
N ARG A 14 7.11 7.45 -19.04
CA ARG A 14 5.84 7.73 -19.72
C ARG A 14 5.84 7.32 -21.20
N THR A 15 7.02 7.31 -21.82
CA THR A 15 7.16 7.01 -23.24
C THR A 15 7.40 5.52 -23.48
N PHE A 16 8.20 4.89 -22.62
CA PHE A 16 8.56 3.49 -22.74
C PHE A 16 8.00 2.67 -21.58
N SER A 17 7.40 1.53 -21.89
CA SER A 17 6.95 0.60 -20.87
C SER A 17 8.13 -0.19 -20.30
N PRO A 18 8.03 -0.73 -19.07
CA PRO A 18 9.08 -1.58 -18.50
C PRO A 18 9.37 -2.82 -19.37
N TYR A 19 8.40 -3.30 -20.13
CA TYR A 19 8.60 -4.40 -21.08
C TYR A 19 9.51 -4.05 -22.25
N GLN A 20 9.66 -2.75 -22.56
CA GLN A 20 10.52 -2.26 -23.63
C GLN A 20 11.92 -1.94 -23.14
N PHE A 21 12.08 -1.29 -21.98
CA PHE A 21 13.40 -0.89 -21.49
C PHE A 21 14.08 -1.93 -20.58
N ASN A 22 13.33 -2.88 -20.02
CA ASN A 22 13.84 -3.98 -19.21
C ASN A 22 13.26 -5.33 -19.67
N PRO A 23 13.49 -5.75 -20.94
CA PRO A 23 12.88 -6.96 -21.51
C PRO A 23 13.28 -8.26 -20.77
N LEU A 24 14.42 -8.25 -20.09
CA LEU A 24 14.89 -9.39 -19.28
C LEU A 24 14.32 -9.42 -17.87
N ASN A 25 13.49 -8.44 -17.51
CA ASN A 25 12.87 -8.30 -16.18
C ASN A 25 13.90 -8.38 -15.03
N LEU A 26 15.05 -7.72 -15.21
CA LEU A 26 16.09 -7.67 -14.18
C LEU A 26 15.61 -6.81 -13.01
N ASN A 27 15.64 -7.37 -11.82
CA ASN A 27 15.27 -6.67 -10.60
C ASN A 27 16.17 -7.09 -9.44
N PRO A 28 17.23 -6.31 -9.14
CA PRO A 28 18.17 -6.61 -8.06
C PRO A 28 17.55 -6.72 -6.66
N LEU A 29 16.39 -6.07 -6.44
CA LEU A 29 15.68 -6.19 -5.16
C LEU A 29 15.20 -7.62 -4.92
N ARG A 30 14.84 -8.35 -5.96
CA ARG A 30 14.44 -9.75 -5.85
C ARG A 30 15.55 -10.61 -5.25
N ASP A 31 16.77 -10.48 -5.77
CA ASP A 31 17.92 -11.24 -5.31
C ASP A 31 18.31 -10.86 -3.88
N LEU A 32 18.23 -9.58 -3.57
CA LEU A 32 18.45 -9.08 -2.20
C LEU A 32 17.44 -9.69 -1.22
N LEU A 33 16.16 -9.65 -1.54
CA LEU A 33 15.10 -10.22 -0.68
C LEU A 33 15.29 -11.72 -0.48
N ALA A 34 15.59 -12.45 -1.54
CA ALA A 34 15.84 -13.89 -1.48
C ALA A 34 17.03 -14.25 -0.58
N THR A 35 18.00 -13.33 -0.45
CA THR A 35 19.20 -13.54 0.37
C THR A 35 19.01 -13.09 1.82
N CYS A 36 18.23 -12.04 2.05
CA CYS A 36 18.12 -11.40 3.38
C CYS A 36 16.92 -11.88 4.19
N VAL A 37 15.91 -12.49 3.57
CA VAL A 37 14.66 -12.89 4.23
C VAL A 37 14.52 -14.40 4.22
N ASP A 38 14.40 -14.98 5.41
CA ASP A 38 14.05 -16.39 5.61
C ASP A 38 12.51 -16.55 5.57
N PHE A 39 11.98 -16.86 4.39
CA PHE A 39 10.53 -17.02 4.19
C PHE A 39 10.00 -18.29 4.89
N ASP A 40 10.81 -19.34 5.03
CA ASP A 40 10.41 -20.55 5.74
C ASP A 40 10.22 -20.28 7.23
N ALA A 41 11.10 -19.48 7.83
CA ALA A 41 10.95 -19.02 9.21
C ALA A 41 9.71 -18.12 9.39
N LEU A 42 9.38 -17.29 8.39
CA LEU A 42 8.16 -16.45 8.41
C LEU A 42 6.88 -17.28 8.33
N HIS A 43 6.86 -18.36 7.54
CA HIS A 43 5.70 -19.26 7.43
C HIS A 43 5.38 -19.93 8.78
N GLY A 44 6.38 -20.25 9.56
CA GLY A 44 6.23 -20.85 10.89
C GLY A 44 6.08 -19.84 12.04
N CYS A 45 6.05 -18.54 11.78
CA CYS A 45 6.04 -17.52 12.83
C CYS A 45 4.62 -17.24 13.35
N ASP A 46 4.37 -17.61 14.62
CA ASP A 46 3.12 -17.33 15.32
C ASP A 46 3.14 -16.02 16.13
N GLN A 47 4.32 -15.43 16.34
CA GLN A 47 4.48 -14.24 17.19
C GLN A 47 4.08 -12.96 16.48
N VAL A 48 4.33 -12.88 15.17
CA VAL A 48 4.03 -11.72 14.34
C VAL A 48 3.21 -12.15 13.14
N LYS A 49 2.06 -11.50 12.95
CA LYS A 49 1.23 -11.67 11.77
C LYS A 49 1.55 -10.57 10.77
N LEU A 50 1.98 -10.97 9.58
CA LEU A 50 2.28 -10.09 8.47
C LEU A 50 1.17 -10.16 7.44
N PHE A 51 0.80 -9.01 6.90
CA PHE A 51 -0.15 -8.90 5.80
C PHE A 51 0.42 -7.95 4.75
N LEU A 52 0.67 -8.46 3.57
CA LEU A 52 0.99 -7.66 2.40
C LEU A 52 -0.19 -7.68 1.44
N CYS A 53 -0.33 -6.64 0.64
CA CYS A 53 -1.34 -6.62 -0.40
C CYS A 53 -0.74 -6.31 -1.77
N ALA A 54 -1.34 -6.88 -2.81
CA ALA A 54 -1.07 -6.54 -4.18
C ALA A 54 -2.38 -6.39 -4.95
N THR A 55 -2.35 -5.64 -6.05
CA THR A 55 -3.50 -5.39 -6.91
C THR A 55 -3.44 -6.33 -8.11
N ASN A 56 -4.44 -7.20 -8.26
CA ASN A 56 -4.56 -8.04 -9.46
C ASN A 56 -4.86 -7.17 -10.68
N VAL A 57 -4.00 -7.26 -11.70
CA VAL A 57 -4.06 -6.37 -12.88
C VAL A 57 -5.31 -6.60 -13.72
N ARG A 58 -5.75 -7.87 -13.81
CA ARG A 58 -6.91 -8.23 -14.67
C ARG A 58 -8.24 -7.85 -14.04
N SER A 59 -8.37 -8.06 -12.72
CA SER A 59 -9.65 -7.86 -12.02
C SER A 59 -9.76 -6.56 -11.25
N GLY A 60 -8.65 -5.85 -11.00
CA GLY A 60 -8.58 -4.70 -10.11
C GLY A 60 -8.82 -5.03 -8.64
N LYS A 61 -8.85 -6.31 -8.26
CA LYS A 61 -9.09 -6.73 -6.88
C LYS A 61 -7.80 -6.78 -6.08
N VAL A 62 -7.91 -6.46 -4.79
CA VAL A 62 -6.80 -6.66 -3.85
C VAL A 62 -6.64 -8.14 -3.53
N ARG A 63 -5.40 -8.63 -3.49
CA ARG A 63 -5.02 -9.91 -2.91
C ARG A 63 -4.20 -9.65 -1.65
N ILE A 64 -4.51 -10.35 -0.57
CA ILE A 64 -3.75 -10.31 0.67
C ILE A 64 -2.87 -11.55 0.73
N PHE A 65 -1.62 -11.35 1.13
CA PHE A 65 -0.66 -12.39 1.46
C PHE A 65 -0.40 -12.33 2.97
N ASP A 66 -0.71 -13.39 3.66
CA ASP A 66 -0.42 -13.58 5.07
C ASP A 66 0.87 -14.42 5.26
N ASN A 67 1.27 -14.69 6.50
CA ASN A 67 2.49 -15.47 6.77
C ASN A 67 2.57 -16.76 5.94
N ALA A 68 1.47 -17.49 5.78
CA ALA A 68 1.47 -18.77 5.06
C ALA A 68 1.65 -18.63 3.53
N SER A 69 1.33 -17.47 2.98
CA SER A 69 1.37 -17.18 1.54
C SER A 69 2.46 -16.17 1.15
N LEU A 70 3.24 -15.67 2.14
CA LEU A 70 4.35 -14.76 1.87
C LEU A 70 5.46 -15.46 1.07
N SER A 71 5.98 -14.75 0.10
CA SER A 71 7.11 -15.18 -0.75
C SER A 71 7.85 -13.98 -1.29
N VAL A 72 9.00 -14.19 -1.89
CA VAL A 72 9.70 -13.13 -2.63
C VAL A 72 8.76 -12.47 -3.63
N ASP A 73 7.99 -13.27 -4.38
CA ASP A 73 7.04 -12.75 -5.38
C ASP A 73 5.92 -11.92 -4.74
N ALA A 74 5.41 -12.31 -3.58
CA ALA A 74 4.41 -11.53 -2.86
C ALA A 74 4.94 -10.15 -2.43
N VAL A 75 6.18 -10.10 -1.93
CA VAL A 75 6.84 -8.82 -1.58
C VAL A 75 7.07 -7.97 -2.82
N MET A 76 7.61 -8.58 -3.89
CA MET A 76 7.84 -7.88 -5.16
C MET A 76 6.55 -7.34 -5.77
N ALA A 77 5.45 -8.11 -5.71
CA ALA A 77 4.14 -7.70 -6.18
C ALA A 77 3.58 -6.52 -5.40
N SER A 78 3.75 -6.54 -4.06
CA SER A 78 3.26 -5.48 -3.17
C SER A 78 3.93 -4.11 -3.40
N ALA A 79 5.11 -4.10 -4.03
CA ALA A 79 5.90 -2.90 -4.35
C ALA A 79 6.10 -2.70 -5.87
N CYS A 80 5.33 -3.40 -6.71
CA CYS A 80 5.47 -3.38 -8.16
C CYS A 80 4.82 -2.15 -8.77
N LEU A 81 5.59 -1.11 -9.01
CA LEU A 81 5.14 0.09 -9.71
C LEU A 81 5.05 -0.17 -11.24
N PRO A 82 3.86 -0.04 -11.85
CA PRO A 82 3.61 -0.48 -13.23
C PRO A 82 4.38 0.26 -14.31
N HIS A 83 4.86 1.47 -14.03
CA HIS A 83 5.71 2.24 -14.95
C HIS A 83 7.19 1.93 -14.86
N LEU A 84 7.63 1.16 -13.83
CA LEU A 84 9.03 0.84 -13.58
C LEU A 84 9.33 -0.65 -13.73
N PHE A 85 8.37 -1.52 -13.42
CA PHE A 85 8.57 -2.96 -13.37
C PHE A 85 7.50 -3.73 -14.15
N HIS A 86 7.87 -4.90 -14.65
CA HIS A 86 6.89 -5.86 -15.15
C HIS A 86 5.92 -6.27 -14.03
N ALA A 87 4.67 -6.56 -14.38
CA ALA A 87 3.75 -7.16 -13.43
C ALA A 87 4.34 -8.47 -12.88
N VAL A 88 4.22 -8.68 -11.58
CA VAL A 88 4.68 -9.92 -10.94
C VAL A 88 3.61 -10.98 -11.09
N GLU A 89 3.98 -12.13 -11.66
CA GLU A 89 3.05 -13.24 -11.86
C GLU A 89 3.08 -14.18 -10.65
N ILE A 90 1.90 -14.42 -10.05
CA ILE A 90 1.71 -15.35 -8.93
C ILE A 90 0.48 -16.19 -9.23
N ASP A 91 0.63 -17.52 -9.27
CA ASP A 91 -0.44 -18.46 -9.58
C ASP A 91 -1.13 -18.20 -10.94
N GLY A 92 -0.37 -17.76 -11.94
CA GLY A 92 -0.87 -17.43 -13.29
C GLY A 92 -1.62 -16.10 -13.38
N GLU A 93 -1.64 -15.29 -12.33
CA GLU A 93 -2.26 -13.97 -12.29
C GLU A 93 -1.22 -12.86 -12.11
N PRO A 94 -1.32 -11.76 -12.90
CA PRO A 94 -0.40 -10.62 -12.80
C PRO A 94 -0.81 -9.66 -11.68
N TYR A 95 0.18 -9.14 -10.96
CA TYR A 95 -0.01 -8.21 -9.86
C TYR A 95 0.86 -6.96 -9.98
N TRP A 96 0.28 -5.84 -9.56
CA TRP A 96 0.93 -4.57 -9.31
C TRP A 96 0.86 -4.20 -7.82
N ASP A 97 1.50 -3.10 -7.45
CA ASP A 97 1.52 -2.52 -6.11
C ASP A 97 0.14 -2.53 -5.44
N GLY A 98 0.13 -2.96 -4.19
CA GLY A 98 -1.09 -3.01 -3.38
C GLY A 98 -1.70 -1.64 -3.12
N GLY A 99 -0.89 -0.60 -3.12
CA GLY A 99 -1.31 0.77 -2.86
C GLY A 99 -2.40 1.31 -3.79
N TYR A 100 -2.56 0.74 -5.00
CA TYR A 100 -3.64 1.11 -5.91
C TYR A 100 -5.04 0.74 -5.38
N MET A 101 -5.16 -0.34 -4.60
CA MET A 101 -6.44 -0.81 -4.07
C MET A 101 -6.53 -0.77 -2.54
N GLY A 102 -5.40 -0.78 -1.83
CA GLY A 102 -5.35 -0.75 -0.38
C GLY A 102 -4.07 -0.12 0.16
N ASN A 103 -4.17 1.09 0.72
CA ASN A 103 -3.01 1.81 1.26
C ASN A 103 -3.34 2.46 2.63
N PRO A 104 -3.28 1.69 3.72
CA PRO A 104 -3.22 0.23 3.82
C PRO A 104 -4.59 -0.45 3.67
N VAL A 105 -4.58 -1.78 3.56
CA VAL A 105 -5.77 -2.62 3.76
C VAL A 105 -5.84 -2.98 5.24
N LEU A 106 -6.89 -2.55 5.94
CA LEU A 106 -7.02 -2.74 7.39
C LEU A 106 -7.83 -3.97 7.79
N TYR A 107 -8.74 -4.44 6.92
CA TYR A 107 -9.66 -5.51 7.27
C TYR A 107 -9.00 -6.84 7.73
N PRO A 108 -7.78 -7.25 7.24
CA PRO A 108 -7.15 -8.45 7.76
C PRO A 108 -6.83 -8.35 9.25
N LEU A 109 -6.45 -7.14 9.72
CA LEU A 109 -6.19 -6.88 11.14
C LEU A 109 -7.45 -7.06 11.98
N PHE A 110 -8.62 -6.70 11.43
CA PHE A 110 -9.88 -6.80 12.15
C PHE A 110 -10.37 -8.24 12.28
N TYR A 111 -10.15 -9.07 11.27
CA TYR A 111 -10.64 -10.45 11.24
C TYR A 111 -9.62 -11.48 11.74
N GLN A 112 -8.34 -11.22 11.60
CA GLN A 112 -7.29 -12.22 11.85
C GLN A 112 -6.44 -11.91 13.10
N THR A 113 -6.70 -10.79 13.80
CA THR A 113 -6.02 -10.46 15.06
C THR A 113 -7.02 -10.19 16.17
N THR A 114 -6.54 -10.13 17.41
CA THR A 114 -7.34 -9.79 18.58
C THR A 114 -7.10 -8.36 19.07
N THR A 115 -6.21 -7.61 18.43
CA THR A 115 -5.89 -6.24 18.83
C THR A 115 -7.07 -5.29 18.66
N ARG A 116 -7.17 -4.32 19.57
CA ARG A 116 -8.12 -3.20 19.45
C ARG A 116 -7.46 -1.95 18.92
N ASP A 117 -6.16 -1.83 19.09
CA ASP A 117 -5.38 -0.67 18.69
C ASP A 117 -4.70 -0.95 17.35
N VAL A 118 -4.93 -0.08 16.39
CA VAL A 118 -4.31 -0.10 15.06
C VAL A 118 -3.57 1.21 14.87
N VAL A 119 -2.26 1.14 14.65
CA VAL A 119 -1.43 2.30 14.34
C VAL A 119 -1.20 2.34 12.85
N VAL A 120 -1.60 3.44 12.20
CA VAL A 120 -1.36 3.69 10.79
C VAL A 120 -0.24 4.72 10.65
N VAL A 121 0.86 4.33 10.03
CA VAL A 121 1.97 5.23 9.70
C VAL A 121 1.75 5.76 8.29
N MET A 122 1.58 7.07 8.17
CA MET A 122 1.21 7.70 6.90
C MET A 122 2.44 8.36 6.25
N VAL A 123 2.74 7.93 5.04
CA VAL A 123 3.79 8.51 4.20
C VAL A 123 3.24 9.64 3.33
N ASN A 124 2.01 9.50 2.82
CA ASN A 124 1.38 10.51 1.97
C ASN A 124 0.60 11.54 2.78
N GLN A 125 0.70 12.81 2.38
CA GLN A 125 -0.04 13.90 3.01
C GLN A 125 -1.54 13.77 2.77
N ILE A 126 -2.34 13.88 3.83
CA ILE A 126 -3.80 14.00 3.70
C ILE A 126 -4.17 15.43 3.34
N HIS A 127 -3.56 16.40 4.01
CA HIS A 127 -3.91 17.81 3.89
C HIS A 127 -2.74 18.62 3.32
N ARG A 128 -3.02 19.46 2.32
CA ARG A 128 -2.11 20.52 1.84
C ARG A 128 -2.77 21.86 2.07
N ASN A 129 -2.00 22.83 2.54
CA ASN A 129 -2.49 24.19 2.78
C ASN A 129 -2.74 24.95 1.49
N GLU A 130 -1.96 24.66 0.45
CA GLU A 130 -2.00 25.38 -0.80
C GLU A 130 -2.55 24.50 -1.93
N VAL A 131 -3.26 25.16 -2.86
CA VAL A 131 -3.71 24.52 -4.10
C VAL A 131 -2.52 24.41 -5.06
N PRO A 132 -2.20 23.23 -5.62
CA PRO A 132 -1.10 23.09 -6.55
C PRO A 132 -1.40 23.83 -7.86
N MET A 133 -0.44 24.63 -8.35
CA MET A 133 -0.59 25.47 -9.53
C MET A 133 0.25 25.02 -10.74
N THR A 134 1.20 24.12 -10.54
CA THR A 134 2.01 23.57 -11.63
C THR A 134 1.55 22.17 -12.01
N SER A 135 1.76 21.75 -13.25
CA SER A 135 1.38 20.41 -13.72
C SER A 135 1.97 19.30 -12.85
N ALA A 136 3.24 19.38 -12.49
CA ALA A 136 3.90 18.42 -11.61
C ALA A 136 3.27 18.39 -10.21
N ALA A 137 3.03 19.55 -9.60
CA ALA A 137 2.40 19.62 -8.28
C ALA A 137 0.94 19.14 -8.30
N ILE A 138 0.21 19.34 -9.39
CA ILE A 138 -1.14 18.83 -9.59
C ILE A 138 -1.10 17.30 -9.67
N GLU A 139 -0.19 16.74 -10.45
CA GLU A 139 -0.03 15.29 -10.60
C GLU A 139 0.34 14.63 -9.28
N ASP A 140 1.31 15.18 -8.55
CA ASP A 140 1.67 14.72 -7.20
C ASP A 140 0.44 14.71 -6.27
N ARG A 141 -0.37 15.77 -6.31
CA ARG A 141 -1.57 15.84 -5.48
C ARG A 141 -2.63 14.83 -5.87
N VAL A 142 -2.85 14.62 -7.16
CA VAL A 142 -3.77 13.59 -7.67
C VAL A 142 -3.33 12.21 -7.21
N ASN A 143 -2.04 11.90 -7.27
CA ASN A 143 -1.49 10.66 -6.77
C ASN A 143 -1.72 10.50 -5.26
N GLU A 144 -1.39 11.52 -4.44
CA GLU A 144 -1.64 11.47 -2.99
C GLU A 144 -3.12 11.24 -2.65
N ILE A 145 -4.04 11.93 -3.33
CA ILE A 145 -5.48 11.75 -3.14
C ILE A 145 -5.89 10.33 -3.50
N SER A 146 -5.41 9.82 -4.62
CA SER A 146 -5.71 8.47 -5.10
C SER A 146 -5.25 7.41 -4.11
N PHE A 147 -4.00 7.48 -3.67
CA PHE A 147 -3.44 6.53 -2.69
C PHE A 147 -4.11 6.63 -1.31
N ASN A 148 -4.45 7.85 -0.85
CA ASN A 148 -5.13 8.03 0.43
C ASN A 148 -6.63 7.64 0.37
N SER A 149 -7.23 7.53 -0.82
CA SER A 149 -8.66 7.27 -0.97
C SER A 149 -9.11 5.93 -0.38
N SER A 150 -8.25 4.92 -0.44
CA SER A 150 -8.52 3.60 0.14
C SER A 150 -8.55 3.67 1.66
N LEU A 151 -7.56 4.33 2.30
CA LEU A 151 -7.56 4.55 3.74
C LEU A 151 -8.80 5.31 4.20
N MET A 152 -9.20 6.37 3.48
CA MET A 152 -10.41 7.13 3.84
C MET A 152 -11.69 6.28 3.76
N ARG A 153 -11.76 5.31 2.86
CA ARG A 153 -12.88 4.36 2.80
C ARG A 153 -12.86 3.37 3.97
N GLU A 154 -11.69 2.82 4.29
CA GLU A 154 -11.51 1.93 5.45
C GLU A 154 -11.87 2.65 6.76
N MET A 155 -11.38 3.89 6.96
CA MET A 155 -11.69 4.69 8.14
C MET A 155 -13.18 4.96 8.29
N ARG A 156 -13.90 5.27 7.21
CA ARG A 156 -15.37 5.45 7.24
C ARG A 156 -16.09 4.15 7.62
N ALA A 157 -15.60 3.00 7.16
CA ALA A 157 -16.17 1.72 7.54
C ALA A 157 -15.96 1.43 9.03
N VAL A 158 -14.77 1.69 9.56
CA VAL A 158 -14.45 1.55 10.99
C VAL A 158 -15.34 2.48 11.84
N GLU A 159 -15.45 3.74 11.44
CA GLU A 159 -16.31 4.71 12.13
C GLU A 159 -17.77 4.28 12.14
N PHE A 160 -18.30 3.83 11.01
CA PHE A 160 -19.69 3.37 10.90
C PHE A 160 -19.96 2.17 11.83
N VAL A 161 -19.07 1.17 11.87
CA VAL A 161 -19.20 0.03 12.78
C VAL A 161 -19.10 0.48 14.24
N SER A 162 -18.17 1.34 14.57
CA SER A 162 -18.00 1.89 15.92
C SER A 162 -19.25 2.64 16.38
N ARG A 163 -19.85 3.41 15.49
CA ARG A 163 -21.12 4.12 15.77
C ARG A 163 -22.29 3.17 15.99
N MET A 164 -22.45 2.15 15.15
CA MET A 164 -23.49 1.12 15.33
C MET A 164 -23.37 0.42 16.69
N LEU A 165 -22.14 0.17 17.14
CA LEU A 165 -21.89 -0.45 18.45
C LEU A 165 -22.21 0.51 19.60
N SER A 166 -21.76 1.77 19.53
CA SER A 166 -21.94 2.76 20.60
C SER A 166 -23.41 3.22 20.75
N GLU A 167 -24.14 3.32 19.65
CA GLU A 167 -25.56 3.74 19.66
C GLU A 167 -26.53 2.56 19.84
N GLY A 168 -26.03 1.32 19.99
CA GLY A 168 -26.86 0.15 20.27
C GLY A 168 -27.76 -0.28 19.10
N TRP A 169 -27.38 0.01 17.86
CA TRP A 169 -28.17 -0.35 16.67
C TRP A 169 -28.18 -1.84 16.37
N LEU A 170 -27.20 -2.57 16.94
CA LEU A 170 -27.05 -4.01 16.71
C LEU A 170 -27.73 -4.80 17.83
N LYS A 171 -28.39 -5.89 17.48
CA LYS A 171 -28.84 -6.86 18.47
C LYS A 171 -27.63 -7.41 19.25
N PRO A 172 -27.80 -7.74 20.57
CA PRO A 172 -26.69 -8.15 21.41
C PRO A 172 -25.86 -9.33 20.87
N GLU A 173 -26.50 -10.26 20.18
CA GLU A 173 -25.85 -11.43 19.56
C GLU A 173 -24.88 -11.05 18.45
N PHE A 174 -25.17 -9.98 17.68
CA PHE A 174 -24.28 -9.46 16.64
C PHE A 174 -23.23 -8.51 17.19
N ALA A 175 -23.62 -7.67 18.16
CA ALA A 175 -22.68 -6.75 18.81
C ALA A 175 -21.49 -7.48 19.46
N LYS A 176 -21.72 -8.68 20.05
CA LYS A 176 -20.67 -9.51 20.63
C LYS A 176 -19.66 -10.05 19.63
N ARG A 177 -20.02 -10.13 18.35
CA ARG A 177 -19.14 -10.58 17.25
C ARG A 177 -18.30 -9.47 16.66
N MET A 178 -18.67 -8.23 16.92
CA MET A 178 -17.95 -7.04 16.47
C MET A 178 -17.18 -6.44 17.63
N ARG A 179 -16.13 -5.73 17.32
CA ARG A 179 -15.36 -5.00 18.32
C ARG A 179 -15.08 -3.59 17.84
N SER A 180 -15.07 -2.68 18.77
CA SER A 180 -14.60 -1.32 18.52
C SER A 180 -13.08 -1.35 18.36
N VAL A 181 -12.60 -0.75 17.29
CA VAL A 181 -11.18 -0.61 16.98
C VAL A 181 -10.80 0.84 17.16
N LEU A 182 -9.66 1.08 17.80
CA LEU A 182 -9.05 2.39 17.98
C LEU A 182 -7.97 2.57 16.92
N VAL A 183 -8.12 3.54 16.04
CA VAL A 183 -7.15 3.82 15.00
C VAL A 183 -6.34 5.06 15.38
N HIS A 184 -5.03 4.88 15.48
CA HIS A 184 -4.05 5.92 15.78
C HIS A 184 -3.29 6.26 14.51
N LEU A 185 -3.16 7.55 14.20
CA LEU A 185 -2.47 8.02 13.00
C LEU A 185 -1.13 8.67 13.37
N ILE A 186 -0.03 8.12 12.86
CA ILE A 186 1.27 8.78 12.87
C ILE A 186 1.42 9.49 11.53
N ARG A 187 1.42 10.82 11.57
CA ARG A 187 1.46 11.69 10.39
C ARG A 187 2.79 12.39 10.31
N ALA A 188 3.44 12.30 9.16
CA ALA A 188 4.70 12.98 8.88
C ALA A 188 4.51 14.17 7.93
N ASP A 189 3.32 14.81 7.92
CA ASP A 189 2.92 15.83 6.94
C ASP A 189 3.98 16.95 6.79
N ALA A 190 4.49 17.50 7.89
CA ALA A 190 5.46 18.58 7.86
C ALA A 190 6.80 18.18 7.23
N PHE A 191 7.28 16.96 7.52
CA PHE A 191 8.50 16.43 6.95
C PHE A 191 8.30 16.01 5.49
N MET A 192 7.22 15.31 5.22
CA MET A 192 6.91 14.81 3.87
C MET A 192 6.61 15.93 2.88
N ALA A 193 6.16 17.10 3.35
CA ALA A 193 5.98 18.29 2.52
C ALA A 193 7.31 18.80 1.90
N THR A 194 8.44 18.51 2.55
CA THR A 194 9.77 18.92 2.06
C THR A 194 10.35 17.96 1.01
N LEU A 195 9.73 16.78 0.83
CA LEU A 195 10.18 15.75 -0.10
C LEU A 195 9.36 15.78 -1.39
N SER A 196 10.03 15.65 -2.53
CA SER A 196 9.34 15.40 -3.80
C SER A 196 8.74 13.99 -3.82
N ALA A 197 7.80 13.71 -4.73
CA ALA A 197 7.23 12.38 -4.92
C ALA A 197 8.31 11.32 -5.18
N ALA A 198 9.32 11.63 -5.99
CA ALA A 198 10.44 10.74 -6.27
C ALA A 198 11.33 10.50 -5.04
N SER A 199 11.51 11.49 -4.17
CA SER A 199 12.26 11.32 -2.92
C SER A 199 11.53 10.42 -1.91
N LYS A 200 10.19 10.38 -1.95
CA LYS A 200 9.37 9.51 -1.09
C LYS A 200 9.48 8.02 -1.45
N ILE A 201 9.88 7.71 -2.69
CA ILE A 201 10.07 6.34 -3.18
C ILE A 201 11.50 5.85 -2.86
N SER A 202 12.46 6.75 -2.70
CA SER A 202 13.88 6.43 -2.50
C SER A 202 14.32 6.35 -1.04
N THR A 203 13.43 6.61 -0.09
CA THR A 203 13.65 6.48 1.36
C THR A 203 12.94 5.28 1.93
#